data_697508ed7f3c735ce607c2341bcaa6ad
#
_entry.id   697508ed7f3c735ce607c2341bcaa6ad
#
_cell.length_a   1.000
_cell.length_b   1.000
_cell.length_c   1.000
_cell.angle_alpha   90.00
_cell.angle_beta   90.00
_cell.angle_gamma   90.00
#
_symmetry.space_group_name_H-M   'P 1'
#
loop_
_entity.id
_entity.type
_entity.pdbx_description
1 polymer ?
#
loop_
_entity_poly.entity_id
_entity_poly.type
_entity_poly.pdbx_seq_one_letter_code
_entity_poly.pdbx_strand_id
1 'polypeptide(L)'
;MKSIATLVQMEYSAYEEATVPICSFVLKNGNADDIGYYFRLSDFKGGMEVQNQKILEAIENKCCGYFYETSICNFNKIPGIPIAYWLSTVSFNTFGDSISFNDINITRAGMITGNNDLFVRMWHEVRFTDIGLLYKSRKQAIESKNKWFPYNKGGEFRKWYGNNTFVVNWENDGILMRNLKDSTGKIPAHAFNLDYIFKRNVTWSSLSSYKFSARYSDYGFLYDASGSFADVKSDRLCYVLSFLCSNITQYYLSALNPTLNFQKGNIAALPFKF
;
A
#
# COMPACT_ATOMS: atom_id res chain seq x y z
N MET A 1 27.48 1.04 13.42
CA MET A 1 27.64 1.69 12.10
C MET A 1 27.07 3.10 12.23
N LYS A 2 27.82 4.12 11.84
CA LYS A 2 27.39 5.50 12.01
C LYS A 2 27.12 6.23 10.68
N SER A 3 27.69 5.77 9.56
CA SER A 3 27.40 6.36 8.24
C SER A 3 27.57 5.34 7.11
N ILE A 4 26.86 5.58 5.99
CA ILE A 4 27.07 4.92 4.70
C ILE A 4 27.93 5.88 3.87
N ALA A 5 29.17 5.49 3.55
CA ALA A 5 30.05 6.32 2.75
C ALA A 5 29.64 6.29 1.27
N THR A 6 29.31 5.09 0.77
CA THR A 6 28.88 4.90 -0.61
C THR A 6 27.90 3.72 -0.69
N LEU A 7 26.90 3.82 -1.58
CA LEU A 7 26.00 2.74 -1.96
C LEU A 7 25.74 2.80 -3.46
N VAL A 8 25.93 1.67 -4.14
CA VAL A 8 25.60 1.48 -5.57
C VAL A 8 24.48 0.48 -5.67
N GLN A 9 23.31 0.90 -6.09
CA GLN A 9 22.18 0.04 -6.40
C GLN A 9 22.26 -0.35 -7.87
N MET A 10 22.46 -1.64 -8.14
CA MET A 10 22.67 -2.16 -9.48
C MET A 10 21.37 -2.65 -10.11
N GLU A 11 21.41 -2.91 -11.42
CA GLU A 11 20.30 -3.56 -12.12
C GLU A 11 20.09 -5.01 -11.64
N TYR A 12 18.92 -5.56 -11.96
CA TYR A 12 18.52 -6.92 -11.56
C TYR A 12 19.48 -8.01 -12.09
N SER A 13 20.02 -7.81 -13.29
CA SER A 13 20.90 -8.78 -13.99
C SER A 13 22.34 -8.28 -14.09
N ALA A 14 22.82 -7.44 -13.16
CA ALA A 14 24.18 -6.89 -13.21
C ALA A 14 25.26 -7.97 -13.20
N TYR A 15 25.06 -9.08 -12.47
CA TYR A 15 25.90 -10.25 -12.51
C TYR A 15 25.19 -11.40 -13.23
N GLU A 16 25.96 -12.22 -13.94
CA GLU A 16 25.45 -13.45 -14.55
C GLU A 16 24.78 -14.34 -13.47
N GLU A 17 23.63 -14.91 -13.83
CA GLU A 17 22.84 -15.79 -12.96
C GLU A 17 22.23 -15.11 -11.71
N ALA A 18 22.39 -13.81 -11.52
CA ALA A 18 21.75 -13.12 -10.41
C ALA A 18 20.23 -13.08 -10.60
N THR A 19 19.49 -13.62 -9.65
CA THR A 19 18.02 -13.66 -9.64
C THR A 19 17.39 -12.60 -8.73
N VAL A 20 18.21 -11.72 -8.14
CA VAL A 20 17.79 -10.66 -7.22
C VAL A 20 18.53 -9.36 -7.53
N PRO A 21 17.91 -8.19 -7.26
CA PRO A 21 18.63 -6.93 -7.28
C PRO A 21 19.75 -6.95 -6.25
N ILE A 22 20.92 -6.45 -6.64
CA ILE A 22 22.10 -6.40 -5.78
C ILE A 22 22.53 -4.97 -5.54
N CYS A 23 23.24 -4.75 -4.44
CA CYS A 23 23.90 -3.49 -4.16
C CYS A 23 25.29 -3.73 -3.58
N SER A 24 26.19 -2.78 -3.87
CA SER A 24 27.50 -2.69 -3.22
C SER A 24 27.50 -1.47 -2.31
N PHE A 25 28.13 -1.59 -1.13
CA PHE A 25 28.16 -0.47 -0.19
C PHE A 25 29.44 -0.44 0.64
N VAL A 26 29.82 0.76 1.09
CA VAL A 26 30.92 1.02 2.00
C VAL A 26 30.35 1.67 3.26
N LEU A 27 30.65 1.08 4.41
CA LEU A 27 30.26 1.57 5.71
C LEU A 27 31.43 2.27 6.40
N LYS A 28 31.16 3.39 7.06
CA LYS A 28 32.16 4.15 7.80
C LYS A 28 31.78 4.23 9.27
N ASN A 29 32.75 4.05 10.15
CA ASN A 29 32.59 4.35 11.57
C ASN A 29 32.88 5.83 11.83
N GLY A 30 32.09 6.71 11.17
CA GLY A 30 32.18 8.17 11.24
C GLY A 30 31.02 8.79 12.00
N ASN A 31 30.72 10.05 11.73
CA ASN A 31 29.55 10.75 12.26
C ASN A 31 28.31 10.43 11.42
N ALA A 32 27.13 10.45 12.09
CA ALA A 32 25.87 10.22 11.39
C ALA A 32 25.53 11.32 10.37
N ASP A 33 26.07 12.52 10.56
CA ASP A 33 25.89 13.66 9.66
C ASP A 33 26.81 13.62 8.42
N ASP A 34 27.78 12.69 8.38
CA ASP A 34 28.65 12.55 7.20
C ASP A 34 27.81 12.31 5.95
N ILE A 35 28.12 13.03 4.89
CA ILE A 35 27.47 12.86 3.59
C ILE A 35 27.91 11.55 2.96
N GLY A 36 26.94 10.74 2.54
CA GLY A 36 27.14 9.54 1.74
C GLY A 36 26.79 9.78 0.28
N TYR A 37 27.39 8.98 -0.59
CA TYR A 37 27.24 9.04 -2.04
C TYR A 37 26.48 7.81 -2.53
N TYR A 38 25.43 8.04 -3.32
CA TYR A 38 24.50 6.99 -3.73
C TYR A 38 24.33 6.99 -5.24
N PHE A 39 24.44 5.80 -5.86
CA PHE A 39 24.27 5.60 -7.29
C PHE A 39 23.08 4.70 -7.55
N ARG A 40 22.09 5.20 -8.29
CA ARG A 40 20.90 4.44 -8.66
C ARG A 40 21.02 3.96 -10.10
N LEU A 41 21.54 2.75 -10.28
CA LEU A 41 21.81 2.17 -11.60
C LEU A 41 20.80 1.11 -12.01
N SER A 42 19.74 0.90 -11.22
CA SER A 42 18.72 -0.13 -11.45
C SER A 42 18.02 -0.07 -12.81
N ASP A 43 18.01 1.11 -13.42
CA ASP A 43 17.30 1.34 -14.70
C ASP A 43 18.20 1.17 -15.93
N PHE A 44 19.53 1.01 -15.74
CA PHE A 44 20.51 0.86 -16.81
C PHE A 44 20.84 -0.61 -17.05
N LYS A 45 20.23 -1.20 -18.06
CA LYS A 45 20.43 -2.61 -18.45
C LYS A 45 21.70 -2.78 -19.27
N GLY A 46 22.34 -3.94 -19.15
CA GLY A 46 23.50 -4.32 -19.97
C GLY A 46 24.68 -4.87 -19.15
N GLY A 47 24.41 -5.34 -17.92
CA GLY A 47 25.40 -6.00 -17.08
C GLY A 47 26.46 -5.06 -16.49
N MET A 48 27.51 -5.64 -15.92
CA MET A 48 28.53 -4.91 -15.17
C MET A 48 29.30 -3.87 -15.98
N GLU A 49 29.46 -4.06 -17.28
CA GLU A 49 30.15 -3.09 -18.15
C GLU A 49 29.37 -1.76 -18.20
N VAL A 50 28.05 -1.83 -18.41
CA VAL A 50 27.21 -0.62 -18.40
C VAL A 50 27.16 0.01 -17.01
N GLN A 51 27.09 -0.82 -15.95
CA GLN A 51 27.09 -0.31 -14.57
C GLN A 51 28.38 0.47 -14.27
N ASN A 52 29.55 -0.06 -14.68
CA ASN A 52 30.85 0.61 -14.51
C ASN A 52 30.90 1.93 -15.27
N GLN A 53 30.49 1.94 -16.54
CA GLN A 53 30.43 3.16 -17.35
C GLN A 53 29.57 4.24 -16.69
N LYS A 54 28.39 3.87 -16.17
CA LYS A 54 27.46 4.80 -15.52
C LYS A 54 28.02 5.35 -14.19
N ILE A 55 28.82 4.58 -13.45
CA ILE A 55 29.50 5.08 -12.26
C ILE A 55 30.53 6.15 -12.66
N LEU A 56 31.38 5.89 -13.68
CA LEU A 56 32.36 6.82 -14.15
C LEU A 56 31.72 8.12 -14.64
N GLU A 57 30.69 8.04 -15.48
CA GLU A 57 29.88 9.20 -15.90
C GLU A 57 29.36 10.02 -14.72
N ALA A 58 28.85 9.35 -13.67
CA ALA A 58 28.31 10.02 -12.49
C ALA A 58 29.39 10.70 -11.63
N ILE A 59 30.59 10.15 -11.59
CA ILE A 59 31.73 10.76 -10.89
C ILE A 59 32.17 12.06 -11.62
N GLU A 60 32.17 12.04 -12.96
CA GLU A 60 32.51 13.21 -13.78
C GLU A 60 31.38 14.25 -13.77
N ASN A 61 30.13 13.81 -13.79
CA ASN A 61 28.97 14.70 -13.82
C ASN A 61 27.94 14.31 -12.73
N LYS A 62 28.06 14.91 -11.58
CA LYS A 62 27.14 14.68 -10.43
C LYS A 62 25.66 15.08 -10.71
N CYS A 63 25.42 15.87 -11.76
CA CYS A 63 24.06 16.26 -12.16
C CYS A 63 23.41 15.27 -13.13
N CYS A 64 23.92 14.05 -13.27
CA CYS A 64 23.45 13.03 -14.21
C CYS A 64 22.02 12.49 -13.90
N GLY A 65 21.43 12.81 -12.75
CA GLY A 65 20.06 12.44 -12.37
C GLY A 65 19.93 11.06 -11.69
N TYR A 66 20.99 10.28 -11.60
CA TYR A 66 21.06 8.98 -10.91
C TYR A 66 22.17 8.91 -9.85
N PHE A 67 22.81 10.05 -9.55
CA PHE A 67 23.73 10.27 -8.44
C PHE A 67 23.07 11.13 -7.37
N TYR A 68 23.24 10.76 -6.10
CA TYR A 68 22.61 11.43 -4.96
C TYR A 68 23.61 11.60 -3.82
N GLU A 69 23.46 12.68 -3.07
CA GLU A 69 24.25 12.99 -1.88
C GLU A 69 23.28 13.25 -0.71
N THR A 70 23.42 12.50 0.37
CA THR A 70 22.62 12.71 1.58
C THR A 70 23.27 12.04 2.80
N SER A 71 22.92 12.50 4.00
CA SER A 71 23.34 11.84 5.24
C SER A 71 22.30 10.84 5.72
N ILE A 72 22.70 9.86 6.53
CA ILE A 72 21.79 8.89 7.13
C ILE A 72 20.82 9.54 8.12
N CYS A 73 21.13 10.73 8.65
CA CYS A 73 20.21 11.49 9.51
C CYS A 73 18.90 11.82 8.82
N ASN A 74 18.90 11.98 7.49
CA ASN A 74 17.69 12.20 6.74
C ASN A 74 16.79 10.96 6.69
N PHE A 75 17.37 9.75 6.64
CA PHE A 75 16.59 8.51 6.66
C PHE A 75 15.85 8.31 7.97
N ASN A 76 16.41 8.80 9.10
CA ASN A 76 15.75 8.73 10.42
C ASN A 76 14.43 9.50 10.49
N LYS A 77 14.18 10.44 9.56
CA LYS A 77 12.91 11.17 9.48
C LYS A 77 11.79 10.33 8.87
N ILE A 78 12.12 9.23 8.17
CA ILE A 78 11.14 8.39 7.48
C ILE A 78 10.76 7.20 8.38
N PRO A 79 9.48 6.91 8.60
CA PRO A 79 9.04 5.72 9.32
C PRO A 79 9.64 4.43 8.74
N GLY A 80 10.24 3.61 9.60
CA GLY A 80 10.94 2.38 9.18
C GLY A 80 12.38 2.58 8.71
N ILE A 81 12.87 3.83 8.66
CA ILE A 81 14.27 4.20 8.32
C ILE A 81 14.77 3.54 7.03
N PRO A 82 14.02 3.62 5.92
CA PRO A 82 14.47 3.09 4.64
C PRO A 82 15.63 3.93 4.09
N ILE A 83 16.55 3.30 3.35
CA ILE A 83 17.66 3.99 2.65
C ILE A 83 17.11 4.65 1.38
N ALA A 84 16.27 5.67 1.54
CA ALA A 84 15.55 6.35 0.46
C ALA A 84 16.32 7.57 -0.05
N TYR A 85 17.56 7.38 -0.48
CA TYR A 85 18.52 8.43 -0.85
C TYR A 85 18.06 9.32 -2.03
N TRP A 86 17.09 8.86 -2.82
CA TRP A 86 16.53 9.60 -3.97
C TRP A 86 15.49 10.66 -3.59
N LEU A 87 15.10 10.72 -2.32
CA LEU A 87 14.17 11.74 -1.85
C LEU A 87 14.86 13.09 -1.74
N SER A 88 14.13 14.16 -2.06
CA SER A 88 14.59 15.52 -1.88
C SER A 88 14.65 15.91 -0.40
N THR A 89 15.46 16.92 -0.07
CA THR A 89 15.52 17.52 1.29
C THR A 89 14.13 17.98 1.76
N VAL A 90 13.32 18.55 0.86
CA VAL A 90 11.95 18.96 1.16
C VAL A 90 11.11 17.75 1.57
N SER A 91 11.26 16.61 0.90
CA SER A 91 10.51 15.39 1.24
C SER A 91 10.92 14.81 2.58
N PHE A 92 12.20 14.79 2.92
CA PHE A 92 12.67 14.40 4.24
C PHE A 92 12.08 15.28 5.34
N ASN A 93 12.07 16.59 5.13
CA ASN A 93 11.49 17.54 6.08
C ASN A 93 9.97 17.34 6.20
N THR A 94 9.30 17.06 5.08
CA THR A 94 7.85 16.77 5.09
C THR A 94 7.54 15.56 5.99
N PHE A 95 8.34 14.49 5.94
CA PHE A 95 8.16 13.36 6.86
C PHE A 95 8.39 13.75 8.33
N GLY A 96 9.39 14.61 8.61
CA GLY A 96 9.70 15.06 9.97
C GLY A 96 8.65 16.04 10.55
N ASP A 97 8.09 16.90 9.71
CA ASP A 97 7.25 18.03 10.13
C ASP A 97 5.74 17.77 9.96
N SER A 98 5.34 16.68 9.30
CA SER A 98 3.93 16.32 9.12
C SER A 98 3.47 15.28 10.14
N ILE A 99 2.16 15.27 10.38
CA ILE A 99 1.52 14.15 11.08
C ILE A 99 1.41 12.94 10.14
N SER A 100 1.27 11.75 10.69
CA SER A 100 1.02 10.57 9.89
C SER A 100 -0.42 10.55 9.37
N PHE A 101 -0.64 9.94 8.21
CA PHE A 101 -1.98 9.73 7.67
C PHE A 101 -2.91 9.05 8.69
N ASN A 102 -2.38 8.09 9.46
CA ASN A 102 -3.15 7.32 10.43
C ASN A 102 -3.56 8.12 11.68
N ASP A 103 -2.95 9.26 11.94
CA ASP A 103 -3.34 10.12 13.08
C ASP A 103 -4.71 10.77 12.86
N ILE A 104 -5.13 10.90 11.60
CA ILE A 104 -6.43 11.48 11.24
C ILE A 104 -7.35 10.45 10.59
N ASN A 105 -6.82 9.54 9.74
CA ASN A 105 -7.58 8.60 8.92
C ASN A 105 -7.13 7.17 9.22
N ILE A 106 -7.83 6.49 10.11
CA ILE A 106 -7.38 5.19 10.61
C ILE A 106 -7.44 4.13 9.51
N THR A 107 -6.28 3.58 9.16
CA THR A 107 -6.16 2.50 8.17
C THR A 107 -6.53 1.15 8.76
N ARG A 108 -7.29 0.34 8.00
CA ARG A 108 -7.79 -0.95 8.45
C ARG A 108 -7.64 -2.03 7.38
N ALA A 109 -7.43 -3.27 7.83
CA ALA A 109 -7.57 -4.43 6.97
C ALA A 109 -9.03 -4.88 6.94
N GLY A 110 -9.48 -5.42 5.82
CA GLY A 110 -10.76 -6.09 5.72
C GLY A 110 -10.75 -7.50 6.33
N MET A 111 -11.86 -8.20 6.21
CA MET A 111 -12.03 -9.54 6.75
C MET A 111 -11.43 -10.63 5.85
N ILE A 112 -11.28 -11.81 6.43
CA ILE A 112 -10.91 -13.05 5.74
C ILE A 112 -12.13 -13.98 5.79
N THR A 113 -12.61 -14.44 4.63
CA THR A 113 -13.79 -15.31 4.56
C THR A 113 -13.51 -16.77 4.99
N GLY A 114 -12.23 -17.16 4.93
CA GLY A 114 -11.81 -18.55 5.18
C GLY A 114 -12.15 -19.52 4.04
N ASN A 115 -13.15 -19.22 3.21
CA ASN A 115 -13.53 -20.01 2.04
C ASN A 115 -14.23 -19.11 1.01
N ASN A 116 -13.45 -18.61 0.04
CA ASN A 116 -13.99 -17.73 -0.99
C ASN A 116 -14.98 -18.45 -1.92
N ASP A 117 -14.76 -19.73 -2.21
CA ASP A 117 -15.62 -20.49 -3.13
C ASP A 117 -17.03 -20.67 -2.55
N LEU A 118 -17.16 -20.67 -1.23
CA LEU A 118 -18.45 -20.74 -0.56
C LEU A 118 -19.10 -19.37 -0.36
N PHE A 119 -18.29 -18.35 0.00
CA PHE A 119 -18.82 -17.09 0.50
C PHE A 119 -18.75 -15.92 -0.48
N VAL A 120 -18.00 -16.02 -1.59
CA VAL A 120 -17.81 -14.91 -2.54
C VAL A 120 -18.35 -15.31 -3.91
N ARG A 121 -19.02 -14.37 -4.58
CA ARG A 121 -19.51 -14.49 -5.95
C ARG A 121 -19.22 -13.20 -6.72
N MET A 122 -19.21 -13.28 -8.03
CA MET A 122 -19.37 -12.09 -8.86
C MET A 122 -20.84 -11.64 -8.77
N TRP A 123 -21.10 -10.35 -8.82
CA TRP A 123 -22.45 -9.81 -8.63
C TRP A 123 -23.47 -10.38 -9.63
N HIS A 124 -23.04 -10.73 -10.85
CA HIS A 124 -23.90 -11.30 -11.90
C HIS A 124 -24.14 -12.83 -11.76
N GLU A 125 -23.47 -13.52 -10.83
CA GLU A 125 -23.69 -14.93 -10.53
C GLU A 125 -24.84 -15.16 -9.54
N VAL A 126 -25.39 -14.09 -9.00
CA VAL A 126 -26.49 -14.13 -8.03
C VAL A 126 -27.68 -13.31 -8.52
N ARG A 127 -28.87 -13.58 -7.98
CA ARG A 127 -30.02 -12.75 -8.33
C ARG A 127 -29.84 -11.34 -7.77
N PHE A 128 -30.04 -10.33 -8.60
CA PHE A 128 -29.88 -8.94 -8.22
C PHE A 128 -30.76 -8.52 -7.04
N THR A 129 -31.97 -9.10 -6.93
CA THR A 129 -32.90 -8.89 -5.81
C THR A 129 -32.39 -9.38 -4.46
N ASP A 130 -31.42 -10.31 -4.47
CA ASP A 130 -30.82 -10.86 -3.27
C ASP A 130 -29.59 -10.07 -2.80
N ILE A 131 -29.21 -9.01 -3.56
CA ILE A 131 -28.09 -8.13 -3.22
C ILE A 131 -28.58 -6.94 -2.43
N GLY A 132 -28.06 -6.77 -1.21
CA GLY A 132 -28.30 -5.62 -0.36
C GLY A 132 -27.40 -4.43 -0.74
N LEU A 133 -27.98 -3.41 -1.32
CA LEU A 133 -27.25 -2.21 -1.76
C LEU A 133 -27.51 -1.03 -0.84
N LEU A 134 -26.50 -0.17 -0.63
CA LEU A 134 -26.60 1.13 0.03
C LEU A 134 -27.06 1.11 1.51
N TYR A 135 -27.05 -0.04 2.15
CA TYR A 135 -27.31 -0.11 3.59
C TYR A 135 -26.22 0.61 4.38
N LYS A 136 -26.61 1.33 5.43
CA LYS A 136 -25.72 2.21 6.19
C LYS A 136 -25.25 1.61 7.52
N SER A 137 -25.77 0.44 7.87
CA SER A 137 -25.42 -0.24 9.13
C SER A 137 -25.68 -1.74 9.06
N ARG A 138 -25.01 -2.49 9.93
CA ARG A 138 -25.24 -3.93 10.14
C ARG A 138 -26.69 -4.25 10.50
N LYS A 139 -27.32 -3.38 11.32
CA LYS A 139 -28.73 -3.54 11.69
C LYS A 139 -29.63 -3.52 10.47
N GLN A 140 -29.50 -2.53 9.58
CA GLN A 140 -30.27 -2.47 8.34
C GLN A 140 -30.02 -3.68 7.44
N ALA A 141 -28.77 -4.15 7.36
CA ALA A 141 -28.43 -5.33 6.58
C ALA A 141 -29.11 -6.60 7.11
N ILE A 142 -29.16 -6.79 8.43
CA ILE A 142 -29.87 -7.92 9.08
C ILE A 142 -31.38 -7.83 8.80
N GLU A 143 -31.98 -6.67 9.01
CA GLU A 143 -33.42 -6.42 8.83
C GLU A 143 -33.88 -6.64 7.38
N SER A 144 -33.00 -6.40 6.40
CA SER A 144 -33.27 -6.57 4.98
C SER A 144 -33.46 -8.01 4.54
N LYS A 145 -32.90 -8.98 5.27
CA LYS A 145 -32.86 -10.40 4.92
C LYS A 145 -32.14 -10.70 3.58
N ASN A 146 -31.41 -9.70 3.01
CA ASN A 146 -30.58 -9.94 1.85
C ASN A 146 -29.44 -10.90 2.22
N LYS A 147 -29.04 -11.71 1.25
CA LYS A 147 -27.97 -12.69 1.42
C LYS A 147 -26.62 -12.13 1.03
N TRP A 148 -26.58 -11.40 -0.08
CA TRP A 148 -25.36 -10.93 -0.71
C TRP A 148 -25.17 -9.44 -0.52
N PHE A 149 -23.94 -9.01 -0.27
CA PHE A 149 -23.60 -7.59 -0.10
C PHE A 149 -22.33 -7.25 -0.87
N PRO A 150 -22.20 -6.03 -1.42
CA PRO A 150 -21.02 -5.60 -2.14
C PRO A 150 -19.73 -5.83 -1.33
N TYR A 151 -18.69 -6.33 -1.99
CA TYR A 151 -17.46 -6.76 -1.36
C TYR A 151 -16.22 -6.19 -2.06
N ASN A 152 -15.50 -5.31 -1.39
CA ASN A 152 -14.25 -4.76 -1.87
C ASN A 152 -13.12 -5.79 -1.68
N LYS A 153 -12.76 -6.46 -2.76
CA LYS A 153 -11.73 -7.51 -2.80
C LYS A 153 -10.39 -7.03 -3.41
N GLY A 154 -10.21 -5.72 -3.57
CA GLY A 154 -9.09 -5.18 -4.30
C GLY A 154 -9.29 -5.27 -5.82
N GLY A 155 -8.29 -5.73 -6.55
CA GLY A 155 -8.32 -5.87 -8.00
C GLY A 155 -7.28 -5.02 -8.71
N GLU A 156 -7.41 -4.87 -10.02
CA GLU A 156 -6.48 -4.17 -10.88
C GLU A 156 -6.31 -2.69 -10.53
N PHE A 157 -5.27 -2.07 -11.09
CA PHE A 157 -5.03 -0.64 -10.95
C PHE A 157 -6.22 0.17 -11.45
N ARG A 158 -6.88 0.88 -10.55
CA ARG A 158 -7.99 1.78 -10.86
C ARG A 158 -8.09 2.87 -9.81
N LYS A 159 -8.03 4.12 -10.25
CA LYS A 159 -8.21 5.30 -9.39
C LYS A 159 -9.66 5.73 -9.34
N TRP A 160 -10.02 6.40 -8.27
CA TRP A 160 -11.26 7.13 -8.03
C TRP A 160 -12.45 6.25 -7.73
N TYR A 161 -12.83 5.32 -8.60
CA TYR A 161 -14.02 4.46 -8.46
C TYR A 161 -13.85 3.16 -9.24
N GLY A 162 -14.44 2.05 -8.74
CA GLY A 162 -14.52 0.78 -9.45
C GLY A 162 -13.99 -0.42 -8.66
N ASN A 163 -13.74 -1.54 -9.34
CA ASN A 163 -13.45 -2.86 -8.78
C ASN A 163 -14.61 -3.40 -7.89
N ASN A 164 -15.86 -3.05 -8.23
CA ASN A 164 -17.07 -3.44 -7.52
C ASN A 164 -17.66 -4.72 -8.13
N THR A 165 -16.83 -5.72 -8.34
CA THR A 165 -17.18 -6.95 -9.06
C THR A 165 -17.78 -8.02 -8.15
N PHE A 166 -17.39 -8.02 -6.88
CA PHE A 166 -17.72 -9.11 -5.97
C PHE A 166 -18.80 -8.75 -4.97
N VAL A 167 -19.53 -9.79 -4.57
CA VAL A 167 -20.45 -9.78 -3.44
C VAL A 167 -20.07 -10.91 -2.47
N VAL A 168 -20.34 -10.71 -1.18
CA VAL A 168 -20.07 -11.69 -0.12
C VAL A 168 -21.36 -12.09 0.55
N ASN A 169 -21.49 -13.37 0.88
CA ASN A 169 -22.59 -13.87 1.70
C ASN A 169 -22.44 -13.35 3.13
N TRP A 170 -23.24 -12.35 3.47
CA TRP A 170 -23.30 -11.74 4.80
C TRP A 170 -24.71 -11.88 5.43
N GLU A 171 -25.46 -12.87 5.01
CA GLU A 171 -26.79 -13.16 5.56
C GLU A 171 -26.73 -13.30 7.09
N ASN A 172 -27.70 -12.68 7.77
CA ASN A 172 -27.78 -12.70 9.25
C ASN A 172 -26.45 -12.31 9.92
N ASP A 173 -25.83 -11.20 9.45
CA ASP A 173 -24.54 -10.70 9.96
C ASP A 173 -23.37 -11.66 9.75
N GLY A 174 -23.40 -12.43 8.67
CA GLY A 174 -22.36 -13.39 8.31
C GLY A 174 -22.23 -14.58 9.26
N ILE A 175 -23.31 -14.96 9.96
CA ILE A 175 -23.28 -16.00 10.98
C ILE A 175 -22.73 -17.32 10.46
N LEU A 176 -23.07 -17.69 9.22
CA LEU A 176 -22.56 -18.93 8.61
C LEU A 176 -21.03 -18.88 8.46
N MET A 177 -20.50 -17.82 7.87
CA MET A 177 -19.08 -17.64 7.66
C MET A 177 -18.31 -17.59 8.99
N ARG A 178 -18.83 -16.86 9.97
CA ARG A 178 -18.19 -16.64 11.27
C ARG A 178 -18.17 -17.89 12.18
N ASN A 179 -18.95 -18.91 11.86
CA ASN A 179 -19.05 -20.14 12.66
C ASN A 179 -18.67 -21.42 11.89
N LEU A 180 -18.39 -21.31 10.58
CA LEU A 180 -18.00 -22.47 9.79
C LEU A 180 -16.62 -22.97 10.23
N LYS A 181 -16.58 -24.22 10.66
CA LYS A 181 -15.33 -24.92 11.02
C LYS A 181 -14.77 -25.65 9.81
N ASP A 182 -13.48 -25.66 9.69
CA ASP A 182 -12.75 -26.48 8.73
C ASP A 182 -12.63 -27.94 9.19
N SER A 183 -11.96 -28.79 8.40
CA SER A 183 -11.74 -30.20 8.71
C SER A 183 -10.92 -30.43 10.00
N THR A 184 -10.23 -29.40 10.50
CA THR A 184 -9.47 -29.46 11.77
C THR A 184 -10.27 -28.96 12.97
N GLY A 185 -11.52 -28.52 12.76
CA GLY A 185 -12.40 -27.94 13.78
C GLY A 185 -12.13 -26.47 14.09
N LYS A 186 -11.24 -25.78 13.37
CA LYS A 186 -10.94 -24.36 13.52
C LYS A 186 -11.86 -23.53 12.62
N ILE A 187 -12.12 -22.30 13.03
CA ILE A 187 -12.84 -21.31 12.22
C ILE A 187 -11.80 -20.52 11.42
N PRO A 188 -11.68 -20.71 10.08
CA PRO A 188 -10.69 -20.03 9.27
C PRO A 188 -11.09 -18.59 8.93
N ALA A 189 -12.37 -18.23 9.11
CA ALA A 189 -12.83 -16.87 8.87
C ALA A 189 -12.46 -15.93 10.00
N HIS A 190 -12.08 -14.70 9.63
CA HIS A 190 -11.78 -13.62 10.58
C HIS A 190 -12.54 -12.35 10.18
N ALA A 191 -13.62 -12.05 10.90
CA ALA A 191 -14.45 -10.88 10.67
C ALA A 191 -13.94 -9.71 11.53
N PHE A 192 -13.00 -8.93 10.99
CA PHE A 192 -12.43 -7.77 11.65
C PHE A 192 -13.20 -6.48 11.33
N ASN A 193 -13.04 -5.49 12.19
CA ASN A 193 -13.43 -4.10 11.92
C ASN A 193 -14.91 -3.93 11.54
N LEU A 194 -15.80 -4.72 12.13
CA LEU A 194 -17.23 -4.77 11.81
C LEU A 194 -17.97 -3.43 12.06
N ASP A 195 -17.42 -2.54 12.87
CA ASP A 195 -17.98 -1.21 13.12
C ASP A 195 -17.76 -0.23 11.96
N TYR A 196 -16.94 -0.62 10.97
CA TYR A 196 -16.53 0.19 9.84
C TYR A 196 -17.08 -0.29 8.49
N ILE A 197 -17.72 -1.46 8.45
CA ILE A 197 -18.44 -1.93 7.25
C ILE A 197 -19.73 -1.13 7.05
N PHE A 198 -20.24 -1.12 5.82
CA PHE A 198 -21.43 -0.36 5.39
C PHE A 198 -21.29 1.15 5.43
N LYS A 199 -20.11 1.69 5.75
CA LYS A 199 -19.82 3.13 5.77
C LYS A 199 -19.10 3.56 4.49
N ARG A 200 -19.20 4.86 4.17
CA ARG A 200 -18.36 5.46 3.12
C ARG A 200 -16.91 5.49 3.57
N ASN A 201 -16.04 5.01 2.71
CA ASN A 201 -14.61 4.90 3.01
C ASN A 201 -13.77 5.13 1.74
N VAL A 202 -12.46 5.22 1.91
CA VAL A 202 -11.50 5.11 0.81
C VAL A 202 -10.83 3.74 0.91
N THR A 203 -10.85 2.97 -0.17
CA THR A 203 -10.28 1.61 -0.25
C THR A 203 -9.17 1.53 -1.29
N TRP A 204 -8.28 0.55 -1.15
CA TRP A 204 -7.23 0.25 -2.12
C TRP A 204 -6.99 -1.25 -2.24
N SER A 205 -6.30 -1.65 -3.31
CA SER A 205 -5.82 -3.03 -3.48
C SER A 205 -4.51 -3.19 -2.72
N SER A 206 -4.43 -4.18 -1.83
CA SER A 206 -3.18 -4.47 -1.11
C SER A 206 -2.09 -4.96 -2.05
N LEU A 207 -2.44 -5.67 -3.12
CA LEU A 207 -1.51 -6.10 -4.17
C LEU A 207 -1.84 -5.36 -5.47
N SER A 208 -0.83 -4.79 -6.12
CA SER A 208 -0.97 -4.15 -7.42
C SER A 208 0.24 -4.49 -8.29
N SER A 209 0.00 -4.85 -9.54
CA SER A 209 1.05 -5.13 -10.52
C SER A 209 1.73 -3.88 -11.10
N TYR A 210 1.22 -2.69 -10.79
CA TYR A 210 1.71 -1.45 -11.39
C TYR A 210 2.01 -0.37 -10.35
N LYS A 211 0.99 0.36 -9.89
CA LYS A 211 1.10 1.50 -8.96
C LYS A 211 0.02 1.40 -7.90
N PHE A 212 0.22 2.11 -6.81
CA PHE A 212 -0.83 2.30 -5.82
C PHE A 212 -2.02 3.06 -6.43
N SER A 213 -3.23 2.64 -6.07
CA SER A 213 -4.46 3.35 -6.45
C SER A 213 -5.52 3.21 -5.36
N ALA A 214 -6.19 4.30 -5.07
CA ALA A 214 -7.29 4.36 -4.13
C ALA A 214 -8.62 4.64 -4.83
N ARG A 215 -9.70 4.18 -4.22
CA ARG A 215 -11.07 4.27 -4.73
C ARG A 215 -12.03 4.69 -3.63
N TYR A 216 -13.04 5.43 -4.01
CA TYR A 216 -14.21 5.68 -3.19
C TYR A 216 -15.02 4.39 -3.03
N SER A 217 -15.44 4.11 -1.82
CA SER A 217 -16.38 3.04 -1.49
C SER A 217 -17.61 3.65 -0.82
N ASP A 218 -18.79 3.43 -1.40
CA ASP A 218 -20.05 3.97 -0.87
C ASP A 218 -20.58 3.14 0.30
N TYR A 219 -21.77 3.47 0.75
CA TYR A 219 -22.50 2.69 1.72
C TYR A 219 -22.78 1.26 1.19
N GLY A 220 -22.90 0.32 2.08
CA GLY A 220 -23.29 -1.06 1.75
C GLY A 220 -22.13 -2.02 1.49
N PHE A 221 -20.90 -1.54 1.52
CA PHE A 221 -19.73 -2.39 1.25
C PHE A 221 -19.14 -3.05 2.50
N LEU A 222 -18.69 -4.28 2.30
CA LEU A 222 -17.75 -4.98 3.17
C LEU A 222 -16.38 -5.03 2.49
N TYR A 223 -15.32 -5.35 3.26
CA TYR A 223 -13.94 -5.26 2.81
C TYR A 223 -13.20 -6.57 3.04
N ASP A 224 -12.48 -7.04 2.02
CA ASP A 224 -11.55 -8.17 2.07
C ASP A 224 -10.19 -7.74 2.61
N ALA A 225 -9.41 -8.66 3.13
CA ALA A 225 -8.03 -8.41 3.54
C ALA A 225 -7.16 -7.86 2.39
N SER A 226 -7.45 -8.25 1.15
CA SER A 226 -6.82 -7.71 -0.06
C SER A 226 -7.38 -6.35 -0.51
N GLY A 227 -8.51 -5.91 0.07
CA GLY A 227 -9.18 -4.63 -0.15
C GLY A 227 -9.15 -3.76 1.11
N SER A 228 -7.96 -3.43 1.60
CA SER A 228 -7.78 -2.54 2.77
C SER A 228 -8.44 -1.19 2.58
N PHE A 229 -8.77 -0.51 3.66
CA PHE A 229 -9.48 0.77 3.63
C PHE A 229 -9.03 1.74 4.73
N ALA A 230 -9.36 3.01 4.56
CA ALA A 230 -9.21 4.05 5.58
C ALA A 230 -10.59 4.55 6.01
N ASP A 231 -10.83 4.57 7.32
CA ASP A 231 -11.98 5.23 7.92
C ASP A 231 -11.78 6.74 7.86
N VAL A 232 -12.57 7.40 7.01
CA VAL A 232 -12.43 8.81 6.67
C VAL A 232 -13.72 9.55 6.99
N LYS A 233 -13.62 10.69 7.69
CA LYS A 233 -14.78 11.56 7.90
C LYS A 233 -15.36 12.04 6.57
N SER A 234 -16.68 12.09 6.45
CA SER A 234 -17.39 12.37 5.20
C SER A 234 -17.01 13.70 4.56
N ASP A 235 -16.71 14.73 5.36
CA ASP A 235 -16.28 16.06 4.92
C ASP A 235 -14.88 16.08 4.29
N ARG A 236 -14.05 15.08 4.58
CA ARG A 236 -12.65 14.97 4.11
C ARG A 236 -12.46 13.92 3.03
N LEU A 237 -13.47 13.15 2.71
CA LEU A 237 -13.37 11.96 1.86
C LEU A 237 -12.78 12.27 0.48
N CYS A 238 -13.26 13.33 -0.20
CA CYS A 238 -12.73 13.74 -1.50
C CYS A 238 -11.27 14.22 -1.41
N TYR A 239 -10.92 14.94 -0.34
CA TYR A 239 -9.55 15.40 -0.12
C TYR A 239 -8.59 14.21 0.08
N VAL A 240 -8.96 13.27 0.96
CA VAL A 240 -8.17 12.05 1.23
C VAL A 240 -8.02 11.21 -0.04
N LEU A 241 -9.10 11.03 -0.79
CA LEU A 241 -9.07 10.28 -2.05
C LEU A 241 -8.14 10.94 -3.07
N SER A 242 -8.21 12.27 -3.20
CA SER A 242 -7.35 13.04 -4.11
C SER A 242 -5.88 12.94 -3.70
N PHE A 243 -5.58 13.07 -2.42
CA PHE A 243 -4.23 12.87 -1.89
C PHE A 243 -3.70 11.47 -2.21
N LEU A 244 -4.45 10.42 -1.88
CA LEU A 244 -4.05 9.04 -2.12
C LEU A 244 -3.90 8.70 -3.62
N CYS A 245 -4.65 9.36 -4.50
CA CYS A 245 -4.54 9.21 -5.95
C CYS A 245 -3.45 10.09 -6.60
N SER A 246 -2.79 10.95 -5.84
CA SER A 246 -1.80 11.91 -6.34
C SER A 246 -0.45 11.27 -6.68
N ASN A 247 0.35 11.96 -7.49
CA ASN A 247 1.74 11.58 -7.75
C ASN A 247 2.64 11.77 -6.52
N ILE A 248 2.28 12.67 -5.61
CA ILE A 248 3.00 12.88 -4.35
C ILE A 248 2.91 11.62 -3.49
N THR A 249 1.73 11.02 -3.35
CA THR A 249 1.55 9.75 -2.65
C THR A 249 2.39 8.64 -3.28
N GLN A 250 2.42 8.53 -4.62
CA GLN A 250 3.27 7.55 -5.31
C GLN A 250 4.75 7.74 -4.96
N TYR A 251 5.20 8.99 -4.95
CA TYR A 251 6.59 9.35 -4.63
C TYR A 251 6.96 8.99 -3.19
N TYR A 252 6.12 9.29 -2.21
CA TYR A 252 6.36 8.90 -0.82
C TYR A 252 6.26 7.38 -0.60
N LEU A 253 5.33 6.71 -1.27
CA LEU A 253 5.23 5.25 -1.20
C LEU A 253 6.44 4.57 -1.82
N SER A 254 7.14 5.16 -2.78
CA SER A 254 8.39 4.58 -3.29
C SER A 254 9.47 4.45 -2.21
N ALA A 255 9.41 5.26 -1.17
CA ALA A 255 10.31 5.17 -0.02
C ALA A 255 9.77 4.23 1.07
N LEU A 256 8.46 4.33 1.38
CA LEU A 256 7.82 3.55 2.45
C LEU A 256 7.56 2.09 2.06
N ASN A 257 7.42 1.81 0.77
CA ASN A 257 7.08 0.48 0.26
C ASN A 257 7.77 0.20 -1.08
N PRO A 258 8.95 -0.40 -1.08
CA PRO A 258 9.65 -0.78 -2.31
C PRO A 258 9.05 -2.00 -3.03
N THR A 259 7.92 -2.54 -2.52
CA THR A 259 7.25 -3.72 -3.06
C THR A 259 5.92 -3.38 -3.72
N LEU A 260 5.31 -4.36 -4.38
CA LEU A 260 3.97 -4.25 -4.98
C LEU A 260 2.84 -4.52 -3.97
N ASN A 261 3.18 -4.77 -2.69
CA ASN A 261 2.20 -5.07 -1.65
C ASN A 261 1.98 -3.85 -0.74
N PHE A 262 0.95 -3.07 -1.04
CA PHE A 262 0.56 -1.85 -0.33
C PHE A 262 -0.27 -2.14 0.92
N GLN A 263 0.40 -2.55 1.98
CA GLN A 263 -0.24 -2.85 3.25
C GLN A 263 -0.75 -1.58 3.95
N LYS A 264 -1.72 -1.76 4.85
CA LYS A 264 -2.26 -0.66 5.65
C LYS A 264 -1.19 0.16 6.38
N GLY A 265 -0.11 -0.48 6.84
CA GLY A 265 1.01 0.20 7.53
C GLY A 265 1.76 1.18 6.65
N ASN A 266 1.95 0.87 5.36
CA ASN A 266 2.60 1.77 4.42
C ASN A 266 1.77 3.04 4.19
N ILE A 267 0.45 2.87 4.06
CA ILE A 267 -0.47 4.01 3.88
C ILE A 267 -0.60 4.81 5.18
N ALA A 268 -0.64 4.13 6.31
CA ALA A 268 -0.65 4.74 7.64
C ALA A 268 0.51 5.71 7.87
N ALA A 269 1.69 5.36 7.35
CA ALA A 269 2.94 6.11 7.52
C ALA A 269 3.12 7.30 6.55
N LEU A 270 2.20 7.51 5.61
CA LEU A 270 2.29 8.65 4.69
C LEU A 270 2.26 9.98 5.45
N PRO A 271 3.12 10.95 5.11
CA PRO A 271 3.03 12.29 5.66
C PRO A 271 1.75 12.96 5.17
N PHE A 272 0.97 13.47 6.08
CA PHE A 272 -0.36 14.03 5.78
C PHE A 272 -0.52 15.39 6.43
N LYS A 273 -1.12 16.32 5.69
CA LYS A 273 -1.48 17.64 6.19
C LYS A 273 -2.87 17.97 5.70
N PHE A 274 -3.70 18.47 6.62
CA PHE A 274 -5.07 18.88 6.32
C PHE A 274 -5.24 20.37 6.64
#